data_823f176a39806fed95a4fd093aaaf97a
#
_entry.id   823f176a39806fed95a4fd093aaaf97a
#
_cell.length_a   1.000
_cell.length_b   1.000
_cell.length_c   1.000
_cell.angle_alpha   90.00
_cell.angle_beta   90.00
_cell.angle_gamma   90.00
#
_symmetry.space_group_name_H-M   'P 1'
#
loop_
_entity.id
_entity.type
_entity.pdbx_description
1 polymer ?
#
loop_
_entity_poly.entity_id
_entity_poly.type
_entity_poly.pdbx_seq_one_letter_code
_entity_poly.pdbx_strand_id
1 'polypeptide(L)'
;MTRFRLTRFSASRVMLPAALAVAAGLTAVAAAAPANAATTYTVTNLGSLGAGGTVAAGINATGEVTGYSTLSTLVPTPVCVPYGNKPPTCKEHPWHAFSYSNGRMTDLGTVGGGNFSTASAINATGGVAGSSSTKNNGGDAFVWDGQKMTDIGQKAPLNGNESRANGINDSGEAVGQYAASGSGQDHAFSYSNGTVTGLPEPKWASDDGCLAFAINNSGQIAGSCDDTSGNQHLMLWDNGKFTDLGIVATASTYYPLVEAVSINASGQIAGWAFDGGVTDGFLYSNGTLTSLGSFAATAINDNGVMVGGPDIDNNGTITDLNTLLPAGSPTIRSAAGINDNGQIVATATIPSDGSVLLTPA
;
A
#
# COMPACT_ATOMS: atom_id res chain seq x y z
N MET A 1 -8.42 60.53 12.51
CA MET A 1 -7.59 61.17 13.59
C MET A 1 -8.14 60.70 14.90
N THR A 2 -7.48 59.82 15.62
CA THR A 2 -7.55 59.71 17.07
C THR A 2 -6.43 58.74 17.46
N ARG A 3 -5.41 59.30 18.11
CA ARG A 3 -4.22 58.64 18.61
C ARG A 3 -4.56 57.97 19.94
N PHE A 4 -4.23 56.69 20.16
CA PHE A 4 -4.19 56.07 21.46
C PHE A 4 -2.74 56.02 21.96
N ARG A 5 -2.56 56.54 23.21
CA ARG A 5 -1.28 56.65 23.95
C ARG A 5 -0.94 55.33 24.64
N LEU A 6 0.30 54.93 24.49
CA LEU A 6 0.95 53.88 25.33
C LEU A 6 1.27 54.44 26.72
N THR A 7 0.79 53.79 27.76
CA THR A 7 1.22 53.98 29.14
C THR A 7 2.23 52.90 29.53
N ARG A 8 3.42 53.36 29.93
CA ARG A 8 4.48 52.51 30.46
C ARG A 8 4.16 52.18 31.92
N PHE A 9 4.27 50.87 32.28
CA PHE A 9 4.32 50.44 33.69
C PHE A 9 5.78 50.23 34.09
N SER A 10 6.16 50.86 35.18
CA SER A 10 7.44 50.81 35.86
C SER A 10 7.59 49.51 36.63
N ALA A 11 8.73 48.82 36.45
CA ALA A 11 9.07 47.62 37.23
C ALA A 11 9.85 48.03 38.51
N SER A 12 9.26 47.77 39.65
CA SER A 12 9.95 47.88 40.95
C SER A 12 10.80 46.63 41.17
N ARG A 13 12.10 46.87 41.40
CA ARG A 13 13.06 45.83 41.79
C ARG A 13 12.88 45.52 43.28
N VAL A 14 12.62 44.24 43.61
CA VAL A 14 12.78 43.70 44.97
C VAL A 14 14.10 42.92 44.99
N MET A 15 15.07 43.38 45.78
CA MET A 15 16.30 42.62 46.08
C MET A 15 16.02 41.58 47.14
N LEU A 16 16.32 40.30 46.88
CA LEU A 16 16.48 39.24 47.87
C LEU A 16 17.98 38.92 48.05
N PRO A 17 18.41 38.54 49.26
CA PRO A 17 19.83 38.32 49.55
C PRO A 17 20.33 36.98 48.98
N ALA A 18 21.58 36.99 48.56
CA ALA A 18 22.31 35.84 48.04
C ALA A 18 22.56 34.79 49.14
N ALA A 19 21.99 33.60 48.97
CA ALA A 19 22.37 32.41 49.71
C ALA A 19 23.45 31.66 48.89
N LEU A 20 24.64 31.53 49.52
CA LEU A 20 25.76 30.78 48.96
C LEU A 20 25.44 29.27 49.01
N ALA A 21 25.06 28.68 47.89
CA ALA A 21 24.90 27.23 47.76
C ALA A 21 26.20 26.61 47.22
N VAL A 22 26.85 25.79 48.05
CA VAL A 22 27.96 24.93 47.66
C VAL A 22 27.41 23.84 46.74
N ALA A 23 27.68 23.93 45.45
CA ALA A 23 27.33 22.90 44.48
C ALA A 23 28.34 21.73 44.60
N ALA A 24 27.93 20.64 45.25
CA ALA A 24 28.60 19.34 45.12
C ALA A 24 28.32 18.83 43.70
N GLY A 25 29.36 18.81 42.86
CA GLY A 25 29.28 18.26 41.52
C GLY A 25 29.05 16.74 41.56
N LEU A 26 27.80 16.33 41.43
CA LEU A 26 27.49 14.97 40.94
C LEU A 26 27.53 15.03 39.42
N THR A 27 28.62 14.55 38.82
CA THR A 27 28.63 14.13 37.42
C THR A 27 27.77 12.88 37.31
N ALA A 28 26.51 13.06 36.93
CA ALA A 28 25.69 11.95 36.44
C ALA A 28 26.34 11.47 35.15
N VAL A 29 27.03 10.32 35.22
CA VAL A 29 27.35 9.55 34.05
C VAL A 29 25.99 9.05 33.56
N ALA A 30 25.47 9.70 32.51
CA ALA A 30 24.32 9.15 31.76
C ALA A 30 24.79 7.78 31.25
N ALA A 31 24.28 6.71 31.87
CA ALA A 31 24.39 5.38 31.27
C ALA A 31 23.73 5.49 29.89
N ALA A 32 24.50 5.30 28.84
CA ALA A 32 23.98 5.14 27.51
C ALA A 32 22.91 4.03 27.61
N ALA A 33 21.68 4.32 27.22
CA ALA A 33 20.67 3.30 27.05
C ALA A 33 21.32 2.18 26.20
N PRO A 34 21.12 0.90 26.53
CA PRO A 34 21.64 -0.18 25.69
C PRO A 34 21.12 0.10 24.28
N ALA A 35 22.04 0.18 23.32
CA ALA A 35 21.66 0.21 21.91
C ALA A 35 20.76 -1.01 21.73
N ASN A 36 19.47 -0.81 21.42
CA ASN A 36 18.59 -1.90 21.05
C ASN A 36 19.31 -2.63 19.94
N ALA A 37 19.60 -3.92 20.17
CA ALA A 37 20.16 -4.75 19.12
C ALA A 37 19.23 -4.61 17.90
N ALA A 38 19.80 -4.25 16.76
CA ALA A 38 19.01 -4.11 15.54
C ALA A 38 18.28 -5.43 15.31
N THR A 39 16.97 -5.37 15.08
CA THR A 39 16.18 -6.56 14.77
C THR A 39 16.79 -7.23 13.55
N THR A 40 17.21 -8.48 13.68
CA THR A 40 17.67 -9.30 12.56
C THR A 40 16.50 -10.11 12.01
N TYR A 41 16.61 -10.56 10.76
CA TYR A 41 15.56 -11.32 10.09
C TYR A 41 16.06 -12.69 9.62
N THR A 42 15.20 -13.69 9.71
CA THR A 42 15.32 -14.91 8.92
C THR A 42 14.63 -14.74 7.58
N VAL A 43 15.11 -15.42 6.54
CA VAL A 43 14.60 -15.30 5.17
C VAL A 43 13.98 -16.61 4.74
N THR A 44 12.70 -16.59 4.37
CA THR A 44 11.97 -17.73 3.80
C THR A 44 11.60 -17.43 2.35
N ASN A 45 12.04 -18.25 1.40
CA ASN A 45 11.61 -18.16 0.00
C ASN A 45 10.18 -18.70 -0.11
N LEU A 46 9.28 -17.93 -0.73
CA LEU A 46 7.88 -18.33 -0.90
C LEU A 46 7.70 -19.42 -1.98
N GLY A 47 8.68 -19.62 -2.85
CA GLY A 47 8.55 -20.52 -3.99
C GLY A 47 7.69 -19.94 -5.11
N SER A 48 7.10 -20.80 -5.95
CA SER A 48 6.23 -20.41 -7.06
C SER A 48 5.17 -21.49 -7.34
N LEU A 49 4.10 -21.11 -8.06
CA LEU A 49 3.10 -22.04 -8.59
C LEU A 49 3.62 -22.85 -9.80
N GLY A 50 4.74 -22.43 -10.39
CA GLY A 50 5.24 -23.13 -11.59
C GLY A 50 6.58 -22.62 -12.13
N ALA A 51 6.61 -22.17 -13.36
CA ALA A 51 7.83 -21.96 -14.15
C ALA A 51 8.52 -20.62 -13.94
N GLY A 52 7.99 -19.71 -13.13
CA GLY A 52 8.47 -18.33 -13.10
C GLY A 52 8.45 -17.69 -11.73
N GLY A 53 8.55 -16.37 -11.77
CA GLY A 53 8.60 -15.51 -10.59
C GLY A 53 7.30 -15.49 -9.78
N THR A 54 7.47 -15.10 -8.53
CA THR A 54 6.39 -14.83 -7.59
C THR A 54 6.51 -13.39 -7.12
N VAL A 55 5.40 -12.65 -7.12
CA VAL A 55 5.32 -11.28 -6.60
C VAL A 55 4.33 -11.28 -5.44
N ALA A 56 4.83 -11.05 -4.23
CA ALA A 56 3.99 -10.85 -3.05
C ALA A 56 3.47 -9.42 -3.02
N ALA A 57 2.21 -9.25 -2.63
CA ALA A 57 1.53 -7.95 -2.56
C ALA A 57 1.07 -7.60 -1.13
N GLY A 58 0.72 -8.59 -0.30
CA GLY A 58 0.23 -8.35 1.04
C GLY A 58 0.55 -9.49 2.01
N ILE A 59 0.53 -9.14 3.28
CA ILE A 59 0.73 -10.06 4.41
C ILE A 59 -0.30 -9.72 5.50
N ASN A 60 -0.91 -10.75 6.11
CA ASN A 60 -1.82 -10.56 7.24
C ASN A 60 -1.14 -10.74 8.60
N ALA A 61 -1.90 -10.52 9.68
CA ALA A 61 -1.41 -10.61 11.05
C ALA A 61 -0.88 -12.01 11.45
N THR A 62 -1.35 -13.06 10.78
CA THR A 62 -0.89 -14.45 11.02
C THR A 62 0.32 -14.85 10.17
N GLY A 63 0.80 -13.95 9.29
CA GLY A 63 1.92 -14.22 8.39
C GLY A 63 1.54 -14.94 7.10
N GLU A 64 0.25 -15.01 6.78
CA GLU A 64 -0.19 -15.48 5.46
C GLU A 64 0.06 -14.40 4.41
N VAL A 65 0.51 -14.81 3.22
CA VAL A 65 0.93 -13.92 2.15
C VAL A 65 0.07 -14.12 0.92
N THR A 66 -0.22 -13.05 0.21
CA THR A 66 -0.90 -13.06 -1.09
C THR A 66 -0.13 -12.28 -2.15
N GLY A 67 -0.47 -12.51 -3.40
CA GLY A 67 0.13 -11.86 -4.55
C GLY A 67 -0.21 -12.63 -5.84
N TYR A 68 0.72 -12.71 -6.76
CA TYR A 68 0.57 -13.56 -7.95
C TYR A 68 1.83 -14.37 -8.25
N SER A 69 1.68 -15.50 -8.91
CA SER A 69 2.78 -16.39 -9.29
C SER A 69 2.52 -17.01 -10.65
N THR A 70 3.60 -17.16 -11.43
CA THR A 70 3.57 -17.68 -12.78
C THR A 70 3.36 -19.19 -12.78
N LEU A 71 2.48 -19.69 -13.67
CA LEU A 71 2.19 -21.11 -13.85
C LEU A 71 3.17 -21.78 -14.81
N SER A 72 3.26 -23.12 -14.73
CA SER A 72 4.06 -23.92 -15.68
C SER A 72 3.40 -24.08 -17.05
N THR A 73 2.09 -23.93 -17.14
CA THR A 73 1.33 -24.07 -18.39
C THR A 73 1.58 -22.88 -19.32
N LEU A 74 1.42 -23.11 -20.62
CA LEU A 74 1.49 -22.07 -21.65
C LEU A 74 0.11 -21.84 -22.24
N VAL A 75 -0.32 -20.59 -22.31
CA VAL A 75 -1.57 -20.17 -22.95
C VAL A 75 -1.28 -19.32 -24.18
N PRO A 76 -2.16 -19.32 -25.20
CA PRO A 76 -2.04 -18.40 -26.34
C PRO A 76 -2.13 -16.95 -25.86
N THR A 77 -1.23 -16.08 -26.33
CA THR A 77 -1.32 -14.65 -26.06
C THR A 77 -2.02 -13.91 -27.20
N PRO A 78 -2.94 -12.99 -26.91
CA PRO A 78 -3.59 -12.18 -27.94
C PRO A 78 -2.66 -11.14 -28.57
N VAL A 79 -1.53 -10.81 -27.92
CA VAL A 79 -0.59 -9.77 -28.38
C VAL A 79 0.58 -10.42 -29.09
N CYS A 80 0.35 -10.96 -30.27
CA CYS A 80 1.44 -11.38 -31.15
C CYS A 80 1.51 -10.51 -32.39
N VAL A 81 2.67 -9.91 -32.63
CA VAL A 81 2.94 -9.27 -33.92
C VAL A 81 3.31 -10.39 -34.90
N PRO A 82 2.60 -10.54 -36.03
CA PRO A 82 2.94 -11.54 -37.05
C PRO A 82 4.36 -11.28 -37.57
N TYR A 83 5.23 -12.29 -37.51
CA TYR A 83 6.51 -12.25 -38.18
C TYR A 83 6.39 -13.00 -39.53
N GLY A 84 6.28 -12.25 -40.62
CA GLY A 84 6.04 -12.80 -41.95
C GLY A 84 4.60 -13.35 -42.16
N ASN A 85 4.47 -14.33 -43.04
CA ASN A 85 3.15 -14.89 -43.42
C ASN A 85 2.65 -16.04 -42.53
N LYS A 86 3.22 -16.25 -41.34
CA LYS A 86 2.74 -17.24 -40.38
C LYS A 86 1.81 -16.61 -39.37
N PRO A 87 0.67 -17.24 -39.01
CA PRO A 87 -0.13 -16.76 -37.90
C PRO A 87 0.70 -16.82 -36.62
N PRO A 88 0.63 -15.77 -35.76
CA PRO A 88 1.38 -15.74 -34.53
C PRO A 88 0.91 -16.87 -33.61
N THR A 89 1.85 -17.72 -33.20
CA THR A 89 1.62 -18.77 -32.19
C THR A 89 2.43 -18.42 -30.94
N CYS A 90 2.30 -17.19 -30.45
CA CYS A 90 2.93 -16.82 -29.21
C CYS A 90 2.17 -17.45 -28.06
N LYS A 91 2.93 -17.92 -27.10
CA LYS A 91 2.43 -18.47 -25.84
C LYS A 91 3.16 -17.80 -24.71
N GLU A 92 2.44 -17.52 -23.66
CA GLU A 92 3.00 -16.98 -22.43
C GLU A 92 2.58 -17.86 -21.25
N HIS A 93 3.34 -17.78 -20.18
CA HIS A 93 2.95 -18.39 -18.93
C HIS A 93 1.94 -17.49 -18.25
N PRO A 94 0.73 -17.97 -17.96
CA PRO A 94 -0.23 -17.21 -17.18
C PRO A 94 0.26 -17.07 -15.75
N TRP A 95 -0.24 -16.06 -15.04
CA TRP A 95 -0.03 -15.91 -13.61
C TRP A 95 -1.37 -15.91 -12.89
N HIS A 96 -1.39 -16.56 -11.73
CA HIS A 96 -2.58 -16.61 -10.89
C HIS A 96 -2.30 -15.96 -9.54
N ALA A 97 -3.34 -15.37 -8.97
CA ALA A 97 -3.38 -14.99 -7.57
C ALA A 97 -3.12 -16.22 -6.70
N PHE A 98 -2.37 -16.05 -5.63
CA PHE A 98 -2.08 -17.11 -4.67
C PHE A 98 -2.38 -16.69 -3.23
N SER A 99 -2.57 -17.68 -2.35
CA SER A 99 -2.46 -17.58 -0.91
C SER A 99 -1.32 -18.49 -0.47
N TYR A 100 -0.43 -17.98 0.40
CA TYR A 100 0.67 -18.73 0.98
C TYR A 100 0.52 -18.77 2.51
N SER A 101 0.45 -19.97 3.04
CA SER A 101 0.31 -20.23 4.47
C SER A 101 1.01 -21.53 4.85
N ASN A 102 1.68 -21.57 5.99
CA ASN A 102 2.36 -22.76 6.53
C ASN A 102 3.33 -23.44 5.54
N GLY A 103 4.08 -22.66 4.77
CA GLY A 103 5.06 -23.16 3.80
C GLY A 103 4.44 -23.67 2.49
N ARG A 104 3.14 -23.48 2.26
CA ARG A 104 2.43 -23.93 1.07
C ARG A 104 1.79 -22.76 0.32
N MET A 105 2.05 -22.71 -0.98
CA MET A 105 1.37 -21.81 -1.92
C MET A 105 0.15 -22.52 -2.54
N THR A 106 -0.99 -21.85 -2.54
CA THR A 106 -2.26 -22.33 -3.11
C THR A 106 -2.67 -21.40 -4.25
N ASP A 107 -2.93 -21.97 -5.42
CA ASP A 107 -3.47 -21.27 -6.58
C ASP A 107 -4.95 -20.93 -6.34
N LEU A 108 -5.32 -19.65 -6.43
CA LEU A 108 -6.70 -19.18 -6.27
C LEU A 108 -7.49 -19.24 -7.57
N GLY A 109 -6.83 -19.49 -8.72
CA GLY A 109 -7.47 -19.54 -10.03
C GLY A 109 -7.86 -18.17 -10.58
N THR A 110 -8.89 -18.18 -11.44
CA THR A 110 -9.43 -17.00 -12.13
C THR A 110 -10.94 -16.95 -12.10
N VAL A 111 -11.55 -15.78 -12.26
CA VAL A 111 -12.99 -15.64 -12.51
C VAL A 111 -13.31 -15.85 -14.00
N GLY A 112 -14.52 -16.28 -14.31
CA GLY A 112 -15.05 -16.31 -15.67
C GLY A 112 -14.24 -17.11 -16.72
N GLY A 113 -13.23 -17.88 -16.27
CA GLY A 113 -12.36 -18.68 -17.15
C GLY A 113 -11.33 -17.86 -17.92
N GLY A 114 -10.85 -16.78 -17.35
CA GLY A 114 -9.68 -16.03 -17.80
C GLY A 114 -8.37 -16.78 -17.57
N ASN A 115 -7.25 -16.13 -17.93
CA ASN A 115 -5.93 -16.73 -17.85
C ASN A 115 -5.05 -16.06 -16.75
N PHE A 116 -5.45 -14.92 -16.24
CA PHE A 116 -4.63 -14.10 -15.35
C PHE A 116 -5.43 -13.66 -14.13
N SER A 117 -4.82 -13.71 -12.95
CA SER A 117 -5.35 -13.08 -11.75
C SER A 117 -4.23 -12.56 -10.86
N THR A 118 -4.49 -11.49 -10.14
CA THR A 118 -3.57 -10.88 -9.19
C THR A 118 -4.31 -10.59 -7.90
N ALA A 119 -3.73 -10.96 -6.77
CA ALA A 119 -4.21 -10.55 -5.47
C ALA A 119 -3.48 -9.27 -5.05
N SER A 120 -4.21 -8.32 -4.47
CA SER A 120 -3.71 -7.03 -4.00
C SER A 120 -3.59 -6.99 -2.48
N ALA A 121 -4.54 -7.57 -1.75
CA ALA A 121 -4.61 -7.52 -0.29
C ALA A 121 -5.17 -8.81 0.31
N ILE A 122 -4.81 -9.07 1.58
CA ILE A 122 -5.27 -10.19 2.37
C ILE A 122 -5.65 -9.71 3.78
N ASN A 123 -6.78 -10.20 4.31
CA ASN A 123 -7.23 -9.88 5.67
C ASN A 123 -6.81 -10.96 6.69
N ALA A 124 -7.09 -10.73 7.98
CA ALA A 124 -6.70 -11.63 9.06
C ALA A 124 -7.36 -13.02 8.99
N THR A 125 -8.46 -13.18 8.27
CA THR A 125 -9.14 -14.47 8.08
C THR A 125 -8.72 -15.23 6.81
N GLY A 126 -7.72 -14.71 6.06
CA GLY A 126 -7.26 -15.28 4.79
C GLY A 126 -8.15 -14.90 3.59
N GLY A 127 -9.09 -13.97 3.77
CA GLY A 127 -9.85 -13.37 2.68
C GLY A 127 -8.95 -12.51 1.79
N VAL A 128 -9.11 -12.59 0.47
CA VAL A 128 -8.24 -11.91 -0.51
C VAL A 128 -9.06 -11.04 -1.44
N ALA A 129 -8.56 -9.85 -1.75
CA ALA A 129 -9.09 -8.97 -2.79
C ALA A 129 -8.10 -8.83 -3.94
N GLY A 130 -8.59 -8.64 -5.16
CA GLY A 130 -7.75 -8.52 -6.34
C GLY A 130 -8.51 -8.31 -7.65
N SER A 131 -7.85 -8.61 -8.75
CA SER A 131 -8.44 -8.58 -10.09
C SER A 131 -8.11 -9.83 -10.87
N SER A 132 -9.01 -10.22 -11.77
CA SER A 132 -8.87 -11.38 -12.63
C SER A 132 -9.34 -11.07 -14.05
N SER A 133 -8.58 -11.49 -15.04
CA SER A 133 -9.07 -11.46 -16.41
C SER A 133 -10.27 -12.41 -16.58
N THR A 134 -11.17 -12.03 -17.48
CA THR A 134 -12.29 -12.87 -17.92
C THR A 134 -12.03 -13.40 -19.34
N LYS A 135 -12.90 -14.29 -19.84
CA LYS A 135 -12.82 -14.78 -21.25
C LYS A 135 -12.86 -13.67 -22.30
N ASN A 136 -13.44 -12.53 -21.96
CA ASN A 136 -13.60 -11.38 -22.85
C ASN A 136 -12.44 -10.35 -22.71
N ASN A 137 -11.36 -10.73 -22.05
CA ASN A 137 -10.14 -9.90 -21.80
C ASN A 137 -10.35 -8.63 -20.96
N GLY A 138 -11.51 -8.46 -20.31
CA GLY A 138 -11.68 -7.46 -19.26
C GLY A 138 -11.04 -7.93 -17.95
N GLY A 139 -10.65 -7.00 -17.10
CA GLY A 139 -10.23 -7.27 -15.72
C GLY A 139 -11.40 -7.04 -14.78
N ASP A 140 -11.84 -8.06 -14.05
CA ASP A 140 -12.91 -7.94 -13.06
C ASP A 140 -12.35 -8.02 -11.65
N ALA A 141 -12.82 -7.13 -10.77
CA ALA A 141 -12.53 -7.21 -9.34
C ALA A 141 -13.10 -8.50 -8.74
N PHE A 142 -12.34 -9.11 -7.86
CA PHE A 142 -12.80 -10.30 -7.12
C PHE A 142 -12.55 -10.18 -5.62
N VAL A 143 -13.28 -10.97 -4.86
CA VAL A 143 -12.99 -11.34 -3.48
C VAL A 143 -12.93 -12.85 -3.33
N TRP A 144 -11.96 -13.33 -2.52
CA TRP A 144 -11.81 -14.73 -2.13
C TRP A 144 -12.10 -14.86 -0.64
N ASP A 145 -12.96 -15.80 -0.26
CA ASP A 145 -13.44 -15.98 1.12
C ASP A 145 -12.73 -17.12 1.88
N GLY A 146 -11.61 -17.61 1.36
CA GLY A 146 -10.90 -18.79 1.86
C GLY A 146 -11.27 -20.10 1.13
N GLN A 147 -12.34 -20.11 0.36
CA GLN A 147 -12.83 -21.29 -0.38
C GLN A 147 -13.18 -21.00 -1.84
N LYS A 148 -13.76 -19.84 -2.10
CA LYS A 148 -14.31 -19.49 -3.41
C LYS A 148 -13.91 -18.05 -3.81
N MET A 149 -13.51 -17.92 -5.08
CA MET A 149 -13.37 -16.62 -5.74
C MET A 149 -14.75 -16.16 -6.23
N THR A 150 -15.16 -14.99 -5.78
CA THR A 150 -16.40 -14.34 -6.16
C THR A 150 -16.09 -13.16 -7.08
N ASP A 151 -16.64 -13.21 -8.30
CA ASP A 151 -16.60 -12.09 -9.23
C ASP A 151 -17.54 -10.99 -8.74
N ILE A 152 -16.96 -9.83 -8.43
CA ILE A 152 -17.73 -8.63 -8.06
C ILE A 152 -17.77 -7.60 -9.18
N GLY A 153 -16.92 -7.74 -10.21
CA GLY A 153 -16.89 -6.85 -11.37
C GLY A 153 -18.18 -6.84 -12.18
N GLN A 154 -18.95 -7.93 -12.14
CA GLN A 154 -20.26 -8.03 -12.82
C GLN A 154 -21.40 -7.34 -12.06
N LYS A 155 -21.18 -6.91 -10.83
CA LYS A 155 -22.23 -6.27 -10.01
C LYS A 155 -22.35 -4.78 -10.33
N ALA A 156 -23.56 -4.23 -10.25
CA ALA A 156 -23.76 -2.79 -10.31
C ALA A 156 -23.08 -2.09 -9.13
N PRO A 157 -22.44 -0.94 -9.31
CA PRO A 157 -22.37 -0.12 -10.54
C PRO A 157 -21.26 -0.53 -11.52
N LEU A 158 -20.41 -1.55 -11.22
CA LEU A 158 -19.28 -1.95 -12.07
C LEU A 158 -19.74 -2.49 -13.43
N ASN A 159 -20.78 -3.34 -13.45
CA ASN A 159 -21.48 -3.81 -14.65
C ASN A 159 -20.59 -4.46 -15.73
N GLY A 160 -19.50 -5.13 -15.32
CA GLY A 160 -18.54 -5.77 -16.23
C GLY A 160 -17.55 -4.80 -16.88
N ASN A 161 -17.44 -3.58 -16.36
CA ASN A 161 -16.36 -2.68 -16.71
C ASN A 161 -15.06 -3.13 -16.03
N GLU A 162 -13.93 -2.73 -16.60
CA GLU A 162 -12.64 -2.99 -15.98
C GLU A 162 -12.63 -2.49 -14.52
N SER A 163 -12.29 -3.38 -13.61
CA SER A 163 -12.33 -3.10 -12.18
C SER A 163 -11.26 -3.87 -11.43
N ARG A 164 -10.87 -3.34 -10.27
CA ARG A 164 -9.88 -3.95 -9.39
C ARG A 164 -10.26 -3.69 -7.95
N ALA A 165 -10.17 -4.72 -7.10
CA ALA A 165 -10.22 -4.58 -5.66
C ALA A 165 -8.79 -4.48 -5.11
N ASN A 166 -8.48 -3.40 -4.40
CA ASN A 166 -7.13 -3.07 -3.93
C ASN A 166 -6.92 -3.38 -2.45
N GLY A 167 -7.96 -3.23 -1.63
CA GLY A 167 -7.91 -3.44 -0.18
C GLY A 167 -9.05 -4.31 0.31
N ILE A 168 -8.86 -4.98 1.44
CA ILE A 168 -9.88 -5.77 2.15
C ILE A 168 -9.61 -5.71 3.66
N ASN A 169 -10.65 -5.49 4.46
CA ASN A 169 -10.57 -5.52 5.92
C ASN A 169 -11.04 -6.86 6.51
N ASP A 170 -10.96 -7.01 7.83
CA ASP A 170 -11.29 -8.27 8.52
C ASP A 170 -12.78 -8.61 8.53
N SER A 171 -13.65 -7.63 8.27
CA SER A 171 -15.09 -7.88 8.05
C SER A 171 -15.42 -8.36 6.63
N GLY A 172 -14.40 -8.47 5.75
CA GLY A 172 -14.56 -8.85 4.34
C GLY A 172 -15.07 -7.72 3.45
N GLU A 173 -15.03 -6.47 3.93
CA GLU A 173 -15.30 -5.31 3.10
C GLU A 173 -14.08 -5.04 2.21
N ALA A 174 -14.29 -4.98 0.89
CA ALA A 174 -13.26 -4.71 -0.09
C ALA A 174 -13.47 -3.36 -0.77
N VAL A 175 -12.38 -2.69 -1.14
CA VAL A 175 -12.40 -1.39 -1.81
C VAL A 175 -11.54 -1.39 -3.06
N GLY A 176 -11.84 -0.52 -4.00
CA GLY A 176 -11.09 -0.45 -5.24
C GLY A 176 -11.61 0.59 -6.21
N GLN A 177 -11.32 0.40 -7.49
CA GLN A 177 -11.78 1.27 -8.57
C GLN A 177 -12.38 0.49 -9.74
N TYR A 178 -13.14 1.19 -10.55
CA TYR A 178 -13.67 0.69 -11.82
C TYR A 178 -13.72 1.82 -12.86
N ALA A 179 -13.45 1.49 -14.12
CA ALA A 179 -13.63 2.41 -15.23
C ALA A 179 -15.11 2.51 -15.59
N ALA A 180 -15.66 3.72 -15.70
CA ALA A 180 -17.04 3.88 -16.14
C ALA A 180 -17.18 3.69 -17.64
N SER A 181 -18.28 3.04 -18.07
CA SER A 181 -18.55 2.79 -19.50
C SER A 181 -18.60 4.08 -20.31
N GLY A 182 -17.72 4.19 -21.30
CA GLY A 182 -17.78 5.23 -22.32
C GLY A 182 -17.12 6.56 -21.96
N SER A 183 -16.72 6.79 -20.72
CA SER A 183 -15.98 8.00 -20.30
C SER A 183 -14.49 7.74 -20.09
N GLY A 184 -14.11 6.50 -19.74
CA GLY A 184 -12.75 6.18 -19.29
C GLY A 184 -12.44 6.72 -17.89
N GLN A 185 -13.44 7.26 -17.19
CA GLN A 185 -13.30 7.76 -15.82
C GLN A 185 -13.19 6.62 -14.83
N ASP A 186 -12.26 6.74 -13.91
CA ASP A 186 -12.15 5.83 -12.79
C ASP A 186 -13.02 6.30 -11.61
N HIS A 187 -13.72 5.36 -10.99
CA HIS A 187 -14.56 5.60 -9.82
C HIS A 187 -14.18 4.66 -8.68
N ALA A 188 -14.10 5.22 -7.48
CA ALA A 188 -13.87 4.43 -6.28
C ALA A 188 -15.14 3.69 -5.84
N PHE A 189 -14.97 2.46 -5.34
CA PHE A 189 -16.07 1.65 -4.79
C PHE A 189 -15.70 0.98 -3.47
N SER A 190 -16.73 0.61 -2.71
CA SER A 190 -16.67 -0.40 -1.65
C SER A 190 -17.59 -1.58 -1.97
N TYR A 191 -17.20 -2.76 -1.50
CA TYR A 191 -17.98 -4.00 -1.57
C TYR A 191 -18.15 -4.55 -0.17
N SER A 192 -19.38 -4.78 0.24
CA SER A 192 -19.70 -5.40 1.52
C SER A 192 -20.99 -6.22 1.42
N ASN A 193 -21.01 -7.42 2.03
CA ASN A 193 -22.19 -8.27 2.10
C ASN A 193 -22.89 -8.52 0.76
N GLY A 194 -22.10 -8.72 -0.30
CA GLY A 194 -22.63 -9.01 -1.64
C GLY A 194 -23.04 -7.81 -2.47
N THR A 195 -22.93 -6.59 -1.93
CA THR A 195 -23.31 -5.32 -2.56
C THR A 195 -22.09 -4.47 -2.86
N VAL A 196 -22.01 -3.91 -4.06
CA VAL A 196 -21.04 -2.89 -4.44
C VAL A 196 -21.70 -1.52 -4.36
N THR A 197 -20.99 -0.56 -3.77
CA THR A 197 -21.45 0.83 -3.61
C THR A 197 -20.35 1.77 -4.12
N GLY A 198 -20.69 2.71 -5.01
CA GLY A 198 -19.78 3.78 -5.39
C GLY A 198 -19.49 4.70 -4.19
N LEU A 199 -18.23 5.05 -3.99
CA LEU A 199 -17.86 6.01 -2.96
C LEU A 199 -18.25 7.43 -3.39
N PRO A 200 -18.64 8.32 -2.45
CA PRO A 200 -18.94 9.70 -2.79
C PRO A 200 -17.68 10.43 -3.24
N GLU A 201 -17.81 11.22 -4.30
CA GLU A 201 -16.71 11.97 -4.93
C GLU A 201 -16.88 13.48 -4.74
N PRO A 202 -15.77 14.24 -4.63
CA PRO A 202 -15.86 15.69 -4.59
C PRO A 202 -16.32 16.25 -5.93
N LYS A 203 -17.07 17.36 -5.90
CA LYS A 203 -17.54 18.04 -7.12
C LYS A 203 -16.43 18.65 -7.97
N TRP A 204 -15.24 18.80 -7.39
CA TRP A 204 -14.06 19.31 -8.07
C TRP A 204 -13.20 18.19 -8.68
N ALA A 205 -13.54 16.92 -8.42
CA ALA A 205 -12.82 15.82 -9.06
C ALA A 205 -12.89 15.92 -10.58
N SER A 206 -11.77 15.64 -11.23
CA SER A 206 -11.64 15.63 -12.68
C SER A 206 -12.30 14.41 -13.31
N ASP A 207 -12.26 14.35 -14.63
CA ASP A 207 -12.68 13.17 -15.38
C ASP A 207 -11.77 11.94 -15.15
N ASP A 208 -10.58 12.10 -14.55
CA ASP A 208 -9.71 10.99 -14.14
C ASP A 208 -10.19 10.32 -12.84
N GLY A 209 -11.10 11.00 -12.10
CA GLY A 209 -11.91 10.41 -11.03
C GLY A 209 -11.21 10.18 -9.72
N CYS A 210 -11.70 9.17 -8.98
CA CYS A 210 -11.22 8.81 -7.65
C CYS A 210 -10.85 7.32 -7.58
N LEU A 211 -9.80 7.02 -6.82
CA LEU A 211 -9.29 5.68 -6.59
C LEU A 211 -9.30 5.36 -5.09
N ALA A 212 -9.78 4.18 -4.70
CA ALA A 212 -9.64 3.66 -3.35
C ALA A 212 -8.54 2.59 -3.32
N PHE A 213 -7.56 2.74 -2.42
CA PHE A 213 -6.40 1.85 -2.36
C PHE A 213 -6.43 0.91 -1.15
N ALA A 214 -6.79 1.41 0.03
CA ALA A 214 -6.71 0.65 1.26
C ALA A 214 -7.90 0.92 2.18
N ILE A 215 -8.22 -0.04 3.03
CA ILE A 215 -9.26 0.04 4.05
C ILE A 215 -8.75 -0.56 5.35
N ASN A 216 -9.03 0.09 6.49
CA ASN A 216 -8.73 -0.47 7.80
C ASN A 216 -9.95 -1.17 8.44
N ASN A 217 -9.75 -1.78 9.60
CA ASN A 217 -10.80 -2.51 10.31
C ASN A 217 -11.90 -1.63 10.91
N SER A 218 -11.70 -0.31 10.96
CA SER A 218 -12.72 0.66 11.33
C SER A 218 -13.62 1.08 10.15
N GLY A 219 -13.34 0.58 8.93
CA GLY A 219 -14.03 0.96 7.70
C GLY A 219 -13.57 2.29 7.10
N GLN A 220 -12.44 2.84 7.56
CA GLN A 220 -11.84 4.03 6.96
C GLN A 220 -11.08 3.62 5.71
N ILE A 221 -11.34 4.33 4.61
CA ILE A 221 -10.80 4.04 3.28
C ILE A 221 -9.86 5.18 2.86
N ALA A 222 -8.64 4.83 2.49
CA ALA A 222 -7.67 5.76 1.96
C ALA A 222 -7.56 5.62 0.44
N GLY A 223 -7.37 6.76 -0.25
CA GLY A 223 -7.23 6.77 -1.69
C GLY A 223 -6.86 8.15 -2.23
N SER A 224 -7.08 8.39 -3.50
CA SER A 224 -6.81 9.68 -4.15
C SER A 224 -7.95 10.10 -5.07
N CYS A 225 -8.04 11.41 -5.32
CA CYS A 225 -8.85 12.00 -6.39
C CYS A 225 -8.02 13.03 -7.13
N ASP A 226 -8.19 13.10 -8.46
CA ASP A 226 -7.56 14.11 -9.29
C ASP A 226 -8.46 15.34 -9.38
N ASP A 227 -7.87 16.55 -9.27
CA ASP A 227 -8.59 17.79 -9.53
C ASP A 227 -8.56 18.17 -11.03
N THR A 228 -9.35 19.15 -11.43
CA THR A 228 -9.41 19.61 -12.80
C THR A 228 -8.13 20.31 -13.29
N SER A 229 -7.17 20.55 -12.40
CA SER A 229 -5.83 21.06 -12.72
C SER A 229 -4.81 19.93 -12.86
N GLY A 230 -5.20 18.68 -12.59
CA GLY A 230 -4.34 17.49 -12.61
C GLY A 230 -3.52 17.28 -11.32
N ASN A 231 -3.85 17.97 -10.22
CA ASN A 231 -3.23 17.65 -8.94
C ASN A 231 -3.93 16.46 -8.30
N GLN A 232 -3.16 15.61 -7.62
CA GLN A 232 -3.71 14.47 -6.87
C GLN A 232 -3.82 14.80 -5.38
N HIS A 233 -5.04 14.65 -4.88
CA HIS A 233 -5.40 14.84 -3.48
C HIS A 233 -5.47 13.51 -2.76
N LEU A 234 -4.84 13.42 -1.59
CA LEU A 234 -5.04 12.30 -0.68
C LEU A 234 -6.44 12.39 -0.06
N MET A 235 -7.19 11.31 -0.14
CA MET A 235 -8.58 11.25 0.32
C MET A 235 -8.76 10.25 1.44
N LEU A 236 -9.65 10.56 2.39
CA LEU A 236 -10.15 9.64 3.40
C LEU A 236 -11.67 9.56 3.32
N TRP A 237 -12.23 8.37 3.09
CA TRP A 237 -13.65 8.10 3.24
C TRP A 237 -13.90 7.43 4.59
N ASP A 238 -14.83 7.97 5.34
CA ASP A 238 -15.26 7.46 6.63
C ASP A 238 -16.77 7.63 6.81
N ASN A 239 -17.49 6.54 7.12
CA ASN A 239 -18.94 6.55 7.32
C ASN A 239 -19.73 7.22 6.17
N GLY A 240 -19.35 6.94 4.91
CA GLY A 240 -20.02 7.46 3.71
C GLY A 240 -19.78 8.95 3.44
N LYS A 241 -18.79 9.55 4.08
CA LYS A 241 -18.32 10.93 3.82
C LYS A 241 -16.86 10.87 3.38
N PHE A 242 -16.45 11.88 2.64
CA PHE A 242 -15.02 12.05 2.30
C PHE A 242 -14.44 13.28 3.00
N THR A 243 -13.14 13.24 3.21
CA THR A 243 -12.29 14.35 3.66
C THR A 243 -11.11 14.45 2.74
N ASP A 244 -10.87 15.63 2.19
CA ASP A 244 -9.64 15.97 1.45
C ASP A 244 -8.53 16.23 2.48
N LEU A 245 -7.46 15.45 2.41
CA LEU A 245 -6.32 15.52 3.33
C LEU A 245 -5.17 16.39 2.78
N GLY A 246 -5.29 16.85 1.54
CA GLY A 246 -4.31 17.71 0.87
C GLY A 246 -3.69 17.10 -0.37
N ILE A 247 -2.96 17.94 -1.10
CA ILE A 247 -2.29 17.57 -2.35
C ILE A 247 -1.02 16.79 -2.03
N VAL A 248 -0.87 15.62 -2.64
CA VAL A 248 0.32 14.74 -2.53
C VAL A 248 1.17 14.73 -3.80
N ALA A 249 0.56 15.09 -4.96
CA ALA A 249 1.28 15.30 -6.21
C ALA A 249 0.66 16.44 -6.99
N THR A 250 1.48 17.25 -7.67
CA THR A 250 1.03 18.40 -8.45
C THR A 250 1.06 18.09 -9.94
N ALA A 251 0.19 18.76 -10.71
CA ALA A 251 0.19 18.64 -12.16
C ALA A 251 1.57 18.99 -12.74
N SER A 252 2.24 18.00 -13.30
CA SER A 252 3.52 18.16 -13.97
C SER A 252 3.41 17.76 -15.44
N THR A 253 4.49 17.94 -16.23
CA THR A 253 4.54 17.48 -17.63
C THR A 253 4.45 15.97 -17.80
N TYR A 254 4.59 15.21 -16.72
CA TYR A 254 4.30 13.78 -16.61
C TYR A 254 3.12 13.62 -15.68
N TYR A 255 2.20 12.71 -16.00
CA TYR A 255 1.03 12.42 -15.17
C TYR A 255 1.48 12.15 -13.72
N PRO A 256 1.02 12.96 -12.75
CA PRO A 256 1.26 12.64 -11.35
C PRO A 256 0.58 11.30 -11.04
N LEU A 257 1.22 10.47 -10.25
CA LEU A 257 0.71 9.16 -9.91
C LEU A 257 0.91 8.92 -8.42
N VAL A 258 -0.20 8.76 -7.69
CA VAL A 258 -0.15 8.24 -6.33
C VAL A 258 -0.16 6.72 -6.41
N GLU A 259 0.84 6.10 -5.86
CA GLU A 259 0.93 4.65 -5.75
C GLU A 259 1.13 4.23 -4.29
N ALA A 260 0.75 2.99 -3.99
CA ALA A 260 0.96 2.37 -2.70
C ALA A 260 0.47 3.24 -1.52
N VAL A 261 -0.85 3.35 -1.39
CA VAL A 261 -1.48 3.91 -0.18
C VAL A 261 -1.83 2.77 0.76
N SER A 262 -1.38 2.87 2.01
CA SER A 262 -1.69 1.94 3.10
C SER A 262 -2.24 2.73 4.30
N ILE A 263 -3.22 2.15 5.00
CA ILE A 263 -3.83 2.76 6.18
C ILE A 263 -3.78 1.76 7.35
N ASN A 264 -3.33 2.21 8.52
CA ASN A 264 -3.31 1.37 9.72
C ASN A 264 -4.57 1.57 10.60
N ALA A 265 -4.69 0.80 11.68
CA ALA A 265 -5.86 0.85 12.58
C ALA A 265 -6.04 2.20 13.27
N SER A 266 -4.98 2.98 13.46
CA SER A 266 -5.05 4.33 14.04
C SER A 266 -5.39 5.43 13.01
N GLY A 267 -5.59 5.07 11.74
CA GLY A 267 -5.93 6.00 10.67
C GLY A 267 -4.71 6.77 10.12
N GLN A 268 -3.49 6.32 10.40
CA GLN A 268 -2.30 6.82 9.71
C GLN A 268 -2.28 6.27 8.29
N ILE A 269 -1.97 7.14 7.32
CA ILE A 269 -1.93 6.79 5.90
C ILE A 269 -0.52 7.06 5.40
N ALA A 270 0.12 6.03 4.85
CA ALA A 270 1.43 6.13 4.22
C ALA A 270 1.35 5.75 2.74
N GLY A 271 2.20 6.35 1.94
CA GLY A 271 2.25 6.10 0.50
C GLY A 271 3.37 6.90 -0.15
N TRP A 272 3.38 6.90 -1.47
CA TRP A 272 4.27 7.73 -2.25
C TRP A 272 3.59 8.21 -3.53
N ALA A 273 4.09 9.31 -4.03
CA ALA A 273 3.64 9.92 -5.25
C ALA A 273 4.83 10.15 -6.19
N PHE A 274 4.56 10.09 -7.49
CA PHE A 274 5.52 10.42 -8.53
C PHE A 274 5.12 11.76 -9.14
N ASP A 275 6.00 12.75 -9.01
CA ASP A 275 5.78 14.09 -9.55
C ASP A 275 7.00 14.56 -10.34
N GLY A 276 6.83 14.74 -11.64
CA GLY A 276 7.86 15.33 -12.51
C GLY A 276 9.21 14.62 -12.55
N GLY A 277 9.25 13.30 -12.30
CA GLY A 277 10.49 12.50 -12.27
C GLY A 277 11.06 12.32 -10.87
N VAL A 278 10.38 12.81 -9.84
CA VAL A 278 10.76 12.67 -8.44
C VAL A 278 9.73 11.80 -7.72
N THR A 279 10.21 10.80 -6.98
CA THR A 279 9.39 10.04 -6.04
C THR A 279 9.43 10.76 -4.69
N ASP A 280 8.27 11.09 -4.13
CA ASP A 280 8.14 11.68 -2.80
C ASP A 280 7.19 10.82 -1.96
N GLY A 281 7.70 10.27 -0.86
CA GLY A 281 6.89 9.54 0.09
C GLY A 281 6.11 10.48 1.00
N PHE A 282 4.98 10.03 1.52
CA PHE A 282 4.18 10.81 2.45
C PHE A 282 3.64 9.97 3.61
N LEU A 283 3.42 10.65 4.73
CA LEU A 283 2.72 10.14 5.91
C LEU A 283 1.67 11.15 6.35
N TYR A 284 0.41 10.74 6.39
CA TYR A 284 -0.64 11.48 7.08
C TYR A 284 -0.85 10.88 8.47
N SER A 285 -0.72 11.72 9.49
CA SER A 285 -0.88 11.32 10.89
C SER A 285 -1.39 12.50 11.72
N ASN A 286 -2.39 12.26 12.58
CA ASN A 286 -2.92 13.28 13.50
C ASN A 286 -3.31 14.61 12.82
N GLY A 287 -3.93 14.56 11.64
CA GLY A 287 -4.35 15.74 10.89
C GLY A 287 -3.24 16.45 10.13
N THR A 288 -2.05 15.87 10.04
CA THR A 288 -0.90 16.48 9.38
C THR A 288 -0.38 15.56 8.27
N LEU A 289 -0.24 16.11 7.08
CA LEU A 289 0.43 15.47 5.94
C LEU A 289 1.90 15.90 5.95
N THR A 290 2.81 14.93 5.96
CA THR A 290 4.26 15.14 6.05
C THR A 290 4.96 14.43 4.90
N SER A 291 5.89 15.10 4.22
CA SER A 291 6.77 14.47 3.23
C SER A 291 7.79 13.56 3.94
N LEU A 292 8.03 12.39 3.37
CA LEU A 292 9.07 11.44 3.76
C LEU A 292 10.29 11.52 2.81
N GLY A 293 10.29 12.47 1.87
CA GLY A 293 11.31 12.60 0.84
C GLY A 293 11.37 11.35 -0.05
N SER A 294 12.55 10.86 -0.33
CA SER A 294 12.75 9.70 -1.22
C SER A 294 12.33 8.35 -0.63
N PHE A 295 11.84 8.28 0.62
CA PHE A 295 11.33 7.03 1.19
C PHE A 295 9.91 6.76 0.67
N ALA A 296 9.82 5.93 -0.37
CA ALA A 296 8.56 5.53 -0.99
C ALA A 296 7.86 4.46 -0.16
N ALA A 297 7.03 4.86 0.80
CA ALA A 297 6.32 3.93 1.67
C ALA A 297 5.31 3.08 0.88
N THR A 298 5.41 1.76 0.98
CA THR A 298 4.49 0.80 0.35
C THR A 298 3.48 0.23 1.35
N ALA A 299 3.84 0.15 2.63
CA ALA A 299 2.96 -0.31 3.69
C ALA A 299 3.34 0.30 5.04
N ILE A 300 2.33 0.41 5.92
CA ILE A 300 2.46 0.82 7.32
C ILE A 300 1.70 -0.18 8.21
N ASN A 301 2.30 -0.59 9.34
CA ASN A 301 1.63 -1.44 10.32
C ASN A 301 1.00 -0.61 11.46
N ASP A 302 0.31 -1.26 12.40
CA ASP A 302 -0.36 -0.60 13.52
C ASP A 302 0.61 0.00 14.56
N ASN A 303 1.87 -0.41 14.54
CA ASN A 303 2.95 0.19 15.35
C ASN A 303 3.55 1.45 14.71
N GLY A 304 3.07 1.85 13.51
CA GLY A 304 3.58 2.99 12.76
C GLY A 304 4.91 2.72 12.03
N VAL A 305 5.33 1.47 11.96
CA VAL A 305 6.53 1.07 11.20
C VAL A 305 6.15 0.97 9.73
N MET A 306 6.95 1.60 8.87
CA MET A 306 6.74 1.62 7.42
C MET A 306 7.83 0.83 6.70
N VAL A 307 7.48 0.27 5.55
CA VAL A 307 8.43 -0.33 4.60
C VAL A 307 8.28 0.30 3.23
N GLY A 308 9.37 0.32 2.45
CA GLY A 308 9.35 0.86 1.09
C GLY A 308 10.71 0.71 0.41
N GLY A 309 10.72 0.33 -0.88
CA GLY A 309 11.98 -0.06 -1.51
C GLY A 309 12.68 -1.15 -0.69
N PRO A 310 13.99 -1.13 -0.55
CA PRO A 310 14.72 -2.10 0.27
C PRO A 310 14.76 -1.72 1.77
N ASP A 311 14.01 -0.71 2.20
CA ASP A 311 14.19 -0.06 3.49
C ASP A 311 13.00 -0.30 4.44
N ILE A 312 13.27 -0.18 5.74
CA ILE A 312 12.29 -0.11 6.82
C ILE A 312 12.49 1.22 7.56
N ASP A 313 11.41 1.95 7.79
CA ASP A 313 11.38 3.13 8.66
C ASP A 313 10.72 2.78 9.99
N ASN A 314 11.48 2.88 11.05
CA ASN A 314 10.98 2.74 12.41
C ASN A 314 11.02 4.10 13.11
N ASN A 315 9.87 4.80 13.12
CA ASN A 315 9.69 6.10 13.73
C ASN A 315 10.73 7.15 13.29
N GLY A 316 10.95 7.28 11.98
CA GLY A 316 11.89 8.23 11.38
C GLY A 316 13.35 7.73 11.31
N THR A 317 13.59 6.48 11.67
CA THR A 317 14.90 5.84 11.48
C THR A 317 14.83 4.86 10.31
N ILE A 318 15.37 5.28 9.17
CA ILE A 318 15.40 4.45 7.96
C ILE A 318 16.62 3.53 8.01
N THR A 319 16.41 2.23 7.77
CA THR A 319 17.44 1.19 7.77
C THR A 319 17.28 0.31 6.53
N ASP A 320 18.37 0.04 5.81
CA ASP A 320 18.39 -0.91 4.70
C ASP A 320 18.19 -2.34 5.24
N LEU A 321 17.12 -3.01 4.83
CA LEU A 321 16.79 -4.38 5.20
C LEU A 321 17.92 -5.37 4.91
N ASN A 322 18.71 -5.12 3.87
CA ASN A 322 19.84 -5.95 3.49
C ASN A 322 20.91 -6.02 4.59
N THR A 323 21.04 -4.97 5.41
CA THR A 323 21.98 -4.91 6.54
C THR A 323 21.52 -5.74 7.74
N LEU A 324 20.23 -6.12 7.78
CA LEU A 324 19.60 -6.86 8.86
C LEU A 324 19.49 -8.36 8.58
N LEU A 325 19.98 -8.80 7.42
CA LEU A 325 19.89 -10.20 6.98
C LEU A 325 21.19 -10.97 7.27
N PRO A 326 21.10 -12.30 7.44
CA PRO A 326 22.29 -13.17 7.53
C PRO A 326 23.17 -13.07 6.28
N ALA A 327 24.46 -13.27 6.45
CA ALA A 327 25.41 -13.30 5.33
C ALA A 327 25.01 -14.39 4.30
N GLY A 328 25.02 -14.03 3.02
CA GLY A 328 24.63 -14.92 1.92
C GLY A 328 23.12 -14.96 1.64
N SER A 329 22.32 -14.15 2.34
CA SER A 329 20.92 -13.96 2.00
C SER A 329 20.74 -13.32 0.61
N PRO A 330 19.60 -13.56 -0.06
CA PRO A 330 19.29 -12.84 -1.30
C PRO A 330 19.14 -11.34 -1.04
N THR A 331 19.47 -10.52 -2.02
CA THR A 331 19.33 -9.07 -1.91
C THR A 331 17.86 -8.66 -2.03
N ILE A 332 17.35 -7.94 -1.04
CA ILE A 332 16.02 -7.33 -1.07
C ILE A 332 16.04 -6.15 -2.03
N ARG A 333 15.07 -6.11 -2.93
CA ARG A 333 14.89 -5.00 -3.88
C ARG A 333 13.76 -4.07 -3.46
N SER A 334 12.63 -4.65 -3.02
CA SER A 334 11.45 -3.88 -2.63
C SER A 334 10.59 -4.66 -1.65
N ALA A 335 10.31 -4.06 -0.52
CA ALA A 335 9.31 -4.54 0.43
C ALA A 335 7.91 -4.15 -0.08
N ALA A 336 6.94 -5.05 0.06
CA ALA A 336 5.57 -4.86 -0.41
C ALA A 336 4.57 -4.77 0.75
N GLY A 337 4.87 -5.36 1.91
CA GLY A 337 3.96 -5.36 3.05
C GLY A 337 4.67 -5.68 4.35
N ILE A 338 4.11 -5.20 5.45
CA ILE A 338 4.55 -5.45 6.83
C ILE A 338 3.34 -5.71 7.72
N ASN A 339 3.43 -6.69 8.63
CA ASN A 339 2.42 -6.90 9.65
C ASN A 339 2.87 -6.40 11.04
N ASP A 340 1.98 -6.48 12.04
CA ASP A 340 2.25 -5.97 13.41
C ASP A 340 3.28 -6.79 14.18
N ASN A 341 3.56 -8.02 13.73
CA ASN A 341 4.64 -8.86 14.25
C ASN A 341 6.01 -8.47 13.65
N GLY A 342 6.06 -7.47 12.76
CA GLY A 342 7.27 -7.04 12.06
C GLY A 342 7.70 -7.99 10.95
N GLN A 343 6.86 -8.94 10.54
CA GLN A 343 7.13 -9.78 9.37
C GLN A 343 6.92 -8.97 8.09
N ILE A 344 7.84 -9.09 7.14
CA ILE A 344 7.87 -8.31 5.91
C ILE A 344 7.86 -9.23 4.70
N VAL A 345 7.02 -8.94 3.71
CA VAL A 345 7.11 -9.58 2.39
C VAL A 345 7.82 -8.65 1.42
N ALA A 346 8.74 -9.22 0.65
CA ALA A 346 9.59 -8.45 -0.26
C ALA A 346 9.95 -9.23 -1.51
N THR A 347 10.21 -8.51 -2.60
CA THR A 347 10.90 -9.05 -3.77
C THR A 347 12.40 -9.10 -3.52
N ALA A 348 13.04 -10.19 -3.93
CA ALA A 348 14.45 -10.41 -3.72
C ALA A 348 15.14 -10.98 -4.97
N THR A 349 16.44 -10.76 -5.09
CA THR A 349 17.28 -11.36 -6.13
C THR A 349 17.53 -12.83 -5.80
N ILE A 350 16.65 -13.69 -6.25
CA ILE A 350 16.80 -15.16 -6.25
C ILE A 350 16.84 -15.66 -7.69
N PRO A 351 17.34 -16.89 -7.98
CA PRO A 351 17.56 -17.36 -9.36
C PRO A 351 16.37 -17.25 -10.32
N SER A 352 15.15 -17.04 -9.83
CA SER A 352 13.91 -16.91 -10.60
C SER A 352 13.14 -15.63 -10.33
N ASP A 353 13.76 -14.53 -9.88
CA ASP A 353 13.09 -13.33 -9.38
C ASP A 353 11.82 -13.67 -8.59
N GLY A 354 11.91 -13.74 -7.30
CA GLY A 354 10.80 -14.20 -6.47
C GLY A 354 10.65 -13.38 -5.21
N SER A 355 9.65 -13.76 -4.42
CA SER A 355 9.36 -13.09 -3.17
C SER A 355 9.80 -13.93 -1.96
N VAL A 356 10.18 -13.21 -0.91
CA VAL A 356 10.59 -13.77 0.37
C VAL A 356 9.73 -13.22 1.48
N LEU A 357 9.59 -14.02 2.54
CA LEU A 357 9.08 -13.60 3.84
C LEU A 357 10.27 -13.42 4.79
N LEU A 358 10.42 -12.22 5.32
CA LEU A 358 11.35 -11.87 6.37
C LEU A 358 10.63 -11.97 7.71
N THR A 359 11.18 -12.77 8.63
CA THR A 359 10.62 -12.93 9.98
C THR A 359 11.64 -12.47 11.00
N PRO A 360 11.28 -11.59 11.95
CA PRO A 360 12.16 -11.19 13.05
C PRO A 360 12.74 -12.41 13.77
N ALA A 361 14.06 -12.41 14.04
CA ALA A 361 14.80 -13.53 14.65
C ALA A 361 14.85 -13.45 16.18
#